data_a0650db291850486a8539526442f5cc7
#
_entry.id   a0650db291850486a8539526442f5cc7
#
_cell.length_a   1.000
_cell.length_b   1.000
_cell.length_c   1.000
_cell.angle_alpha   90.00
_cell.angle_beta   90.00
_cell.angle_gamma   90.00
#
_symmetry.space_group_name_H-M   'P 1'
#
loop_
_entity.id
_entity.type
_entity.pdbx_description
1 polymer ?
#
loop_
_entity_poly.entity_id
_entity_poly.type
_entity_poly.pdbx_seq_one_letter_code
_entity_poly.pdbx_strand_id
1 'polypeptide(L)'
;MRLTTDNKFRKLIVIGDRVLIRLTRPNEKTESGLYLPPGVQEKEKVQQGYVIRTGPGYAIPMPVEDEPWKNEDDKVKYVPLQAKEGDLAIFLLSGATEVLYEGEKYYIVPQSAILMLEREETI
;
A
#
# COMPACT_ATOMS: atom_id res chain seq x y z
N MET A 1 -1.19 2.57 17.36
CA MET A 1 0.25 2.64 17.03
C MET A 1 0.44 3.36 15.71
N ARG A 2 1.28 4.35 15.72
CA ARG A 2 1.53 5.12 14.49
C ARG A 2 2.71 4.52 13.75
N LEU A 3 2.41 3.74 12.73
CA LEU A 3 3.46 3.14 11.91
C LEU A 3 4.27 4.18 11.16
N THR A 4 3.64 5.30 10.86
CA THR A 4 4.27 6.37 10.10
C THR A 4 5.37 7.10 10.86
N THR A 5 5.43 6.94 12.20
CA THR A 5 6.49 7.55 13.00
C THR A 5 7.71 6.67 13.14
N ASP A 6 7.63 5.44 12.64
CA ASP A 6 8.74 4.51 12.75
C ASP A 6 9.80 4.83 11.71
N ASN A 7 10.96 5.29 12.18
CA ASN A 7 12.04 5.74 11.30
C ASN A 7 12.57 4.66 10.37
N LYS A 8 12.41 3.39 10.74
CA LYS A 8 12.97 2.33 9.92
C LYS A 8 12.31 2.24 8.54
N PHE A 9 11.06 2.68 8.42
CA PHE A 9 10.36 2.62 7.14
C PHE A 9 10.65 3.81 6.23
N ARG A 10 11.25 4.86 6.75
CA ARG A 10 11.54 6.05 5.95
C ARG A 10 12.52 5.79 4.83
N LYS A 11 13.36 4.80 4.99
CA LYS A 11 14.35 4.43 3.98
C LYS A 11 13.74 3.64 2.83
N LEU A 12 12.53 3.12 3.01
CA LEU A 12 11.87 2.30 2.02
C LEU A 12 11.07 3.18 1.07
N ILE A 13 11.43 3.11 -0.19
CA ILE A 13 10.75 3.88 -1.24
C ILE A 13 10.02 2.90 -2.12
N VAL A 14 8.70 2.97 -2.07
CA VAL A 14 7.86 2.09 -2.89
C VAL A 14 7.69 2.71 -4.26
N ILE A 15 7.75 1.89 -5.28
CA ILE A 15 7.76 2.33 -6.67
C ILE A 15 6.37 2.17 -7.29
N GLY A 16 5.94 3.21 -8.03
CA GLY A 16 4.74 3.14 -8.84
C GLY A 16 3.46 3.01 -8.04
N ASP A 17 2.61 2.11 -8.48
CA ASP A 17 1.27 1.90 -7.93
C ASP A 17 1.22 0.85 -6.83
N ARG A 18 2.33 0.63 -6.16
CA ARG A 18 2.43 -0.41 -5.13
C ARG A 18 2.40 0.19 -3.74
N VAL A 19 2.05 -0.66 -2.78
CA VAL A 19 2.07 -0.32 -1.37
C VAL A 19 2.82 -1.39 -0.59
N LEU A 20 3.38 -1.00 0.55
CA LEU A 20 4.01 -1.93 1.47
C LEU A 20 3.04 -2.19 2.62
N ILE A 21 2.75 -3.46 2.88
CA ILE A 21 1.74 -3.87 3.86
C ILE A 21 2.37 -4.79 4.91
N ARG A 22 2.04 -4.52 6.19
CA ARG A 22 2.34 -5.42 7.28
C ARG A 22 1.07 -6.16 7.63
N LEU A 23 1.09 -7.49 7.57
CA LEU A 23 -0.08 -8.28 7.90
C LEU A 23 -0.48 -8.07 9.36
N THR A 24 -1.79 -8.11 9.60
CA THR A 24 -2.28 -8.16 10.98
C THR A 24 -2.01 -9.56 11.53
N ARG A 25 -1.73 -9.61 12.83
CA ARG A 25 -1.52 -10.89 13.50
C ARG A 25 -2.88 -11.56 13.72
N PRO A 26 -2.93 -12.90 13.70
CA PRO A 26 -4.21 -13.60 13.84
C PRO A 26 -5.02 -13.23 15.08
N ASN A 27 -4.34 -12.87 16.17
CA ASN A 27 -4.98 -12.52 17.43
C ASN A 27 -5.01 -11.02 17.69
N GLU A 28 -4.58 -10.21 16.70
CA GLU A 28 -4.57 -8.77 16.87
C GLU A 28 -5.98 -8.22 16.69
N LYS A 29 -6.46 -7.54 17.74
CA LYS A 29 -7.72 -6.82 17.62
C LYS A 29 -7.43 -5.50 16.95
N THR A 30 -7.97 -5.32 15.75
CA THR A 30 -7.94 -4.02 15.11
C THR A 30 -9.00 -3.14 15.76
N GLU A 31 -8.75 -1.85 15.84
CA GLU A 31 -9.75 -0.91 16.36
C GLU A 31 -10.94 -0.78 15.42
N SER A 32 -10.78 -1.29 14.22
CA SER A 32 -11.83 -1.29 13.21
C SER A 32 -12.78 -2.45 13.45
N GLY A 33 -14.00 -2.32 12.95
CA GLY A 33 -14.96 -3.43 12.97
C GLY A 33 -14.73 -4.46 11.88
N LEU A 34 -13.69 -4.31 11.10
CA LEU A 34 -13.42 -5.19 9.97
C LEU A 34 -12.89 -6.53 10.44
N TYR A 35 -13.52 -7.59 9.99
CA TYR A 35 -13.12 -8.94 10.33
C TYR A 35 -13.12 -9.82 9.08
N LEU A 36 -12.02 -10.51 8.88
CA LEU A 36 -11.85 -11.43 7.76
C LEU A 36 -11.91 -12.86 8.30
N PRO A 37 -13.00 -13.61 8.05
CA PRO A 37 -13.13 -14.96 8.56
C PRO A 37 -12.02 -15.87 8.03
N PRO A 38 -11.53 -16.83 8.84
CA PRO A 38 -10.46 -17.74 8.39
C PRO A 38 -10.80 -18.53 7.14
N GLY A 39 -12.05 -18.93 6.98
CA GLY A 39 -12.47 -19.69 5.79
C GLY A 39 -12.29 -18.90 4.50
N VAL A 40 -12.55 -17.61 4.53
CA VAL A 40 -12.36 -16.74 3.38
C VAL A 40 -10.87 -16.59 3.08
N GLN A 41 -10.06 -16.46 4.13
CA GLN A 41 -8.62 -16.34 3.95
C GLN A 41 -8.03 -17.55 3.23
N GLU A 42 -8.49 -18.75 3.61
CA GLU A 42 -7.97 -19.97 3.00
C GLU A 42 -8.46 -20.18 1.57
N LYS A 43 -9.74 -19.98 1.33
CA LYS A 43 -10.33 -20.25 0.01
C LYS A 43 -9.93 -19.26 -1.04
N GLU A 44 -9.94 -18.00 -0.70
CA GLU A 44 -9.73 -16.93 -1.67
C GLU A 44 -8.33 -16.32 -1.60
N LYS A 45 -7.52 -16.80 -0.67
CA LYS A 45 -6.19 -16.26 -0.46
C LYS A 45 -6.20 -14.75 -0.26
N VAL A 46 -7.14 -14.32 0.55
CA VAL A 46 -7.29 -12.91 0.91
C VAL A 46 -6.65 -12.68 2.26
N GLN A 47 -5.94 -11.59 2.40
CA GLN A 47 -5.30 -11.21 3.64
C GLN A 47 -5.60 -9.77 3.97
N GLN A 48 -5.38 -9.42 5.24
CA GLN A 48 -5.52 -8.03 5.66
C GLN A 48 -4.25 -7.56 6.36
N GLY A 49 -3.97 -6.30 6.22
CA GLY A 49 -2.79 -5.70 6.83
C GLY A 49 -2.82 -4.20 6.74
N TYR A 50 -1.91 -3.58 7.48
CA TYR A 50 -1.81 -2.12 7.50
C TYR A 50 -0.84 -1.64 6.43
N VAL A 51 -1.27 -0.60 5.73
CA VAL A 51 -0.43 0.06 4.74
C VAL A 51 0.62 0.88 5.48
N ILE A 52 1.88 0.57 5.23
CA ILE A 52 3.01 1.22 5.90
C ILE A 52 3.60 2.33 5.03
N ARG A 53 3.75 2.05 3.75
CA ARG A 53 4.30 2.99 2.77
C ARG A 53 3.54 2.86 1.46
N THR A 54 3.49 3.93 0.71
CA THR A 54 2.84 3.94 -0.60
C THR A 54 3.78 4.49 -1.64
N GLY A 55 3.66 3.99 -2.87
CA GLY A 55 4.34 4.57 -4.01
C GLY A 55 3.67 5.87 -4.46
N PRO A 56 4.25 6.54 -5.44
CA PRO A 56 3.70 7.81 -5.92
C PRO A 56 2.39 7.69 -6.68
N GLY A 57 2.07 6.50 -7.18
CA GLY A 57 0.83 6.27 -7.89
C GLY A 57 1.05 5.89 -9.34
N TYR A 58 0.01 6.14 -10.15
CA TYR A 58 0.05 5.81 -11.56
C TYR A 58 0.70 6.94 -12.34
N ALA A 59 1.69 6.59 -13.16
CA ALA A 59 2.36 7.57 -13.98
C ALA A 59 1.51 7.89 -15.22
N ILE A 60 1.29 9.18 -15.44
CA ILE A 60 0.63 9.65 -16.64
C ILE A 60 1.62 10.52 -17.39
N PRO A 61 1.94 10.19 -18.65
CA PRO A 61 2.81 11.06 -19.44
C PRO A 61 2.12 12.39 -19.69
N MET A 62 2.84 13.48 -19.42
CA MET A 62 2.34 14.80 -19.74
C MET A 62 2.42 15.01 -21.25
N PRO A 63 1.45 15.75 -21.84
CA PRO A 63 1.56 16.09 -23.24
C PRO A 63 2.86 16.85 -23.47
N VAL A 64 3.56 16.50 -24.55
CA VAL A 64 4.78 17.19 -24.91
C VAL A 64 4.38 18.57 -25.42
N GLU A 65 4.46 19.55 -24.54
CA GLU A 65 4.36 20.93 -24.97
C GLU A 65 5.73 21.36 -25.51
N ASP A 66 5.72 22.37 -26.35
CA ASP A 66 6.94 22.90 -26.96
C ASP A 66 7.80 23.65 -25.93
N GLU A 67 8.17 22.97 -24.87
CA GLU A 67 9.01 23.53 -23.83
C GLU A 67 10.23 22.64 -23.63
N PRO A 68 11.21 22.75 -24.52
CA PRO A 68 12.39 21.88 -24.48
C PRO A 68 13.25 22.06 -23.23
N TRP A 69 13.03 23.12 -22.48
CA TRP A 69 13.78 23.37 -21.24
C TRP A 69 13.24 22.63 -20.03
N LYS A 70 12.07 21.99 -20.14
CA LYS A 70 11.55 21.20 -19.02
C LYS A 70 12.34 19.92 -18.86
N ASN A 71 12.70 19.61 -17.63
CA ASN A 71 13.33 18.34 -17.29
C ASN A 71 12.38 17.18 -17.55
N GLU A 72 12.93 15.98 -17.76
CA GLU A 72 12.11 14.81 -17.95
C GLU A 72 11.19 14.52 -16.78
N ASP A 73 11.63 14.86 -15.56
CA ASP A 73 10.83 14.71 -14.36
C ASP A 73 9.54 15.54 -14.41
N ASP A 74 9.56 16.65 -15.12
CA ASP A 74 8.39 17.52 -15.30
C ASP A 74 7.42 16.97 -16.33
N LYS A 75 7.81 15.93 -17.08
CA LYS A 75 6.99 15.34 -18.13
C LYS A 75 6.11 14.20 -17.63
N VAL A 76 6.28 13.80 -16.37
CA VAL A 76 5.53 12.71 -15.79
C VAL A 76 4.73 13.23 -14.61
N LYS A 77 3.45 12.99 -14.64
CA LYS A 77 2.57 13.30 -13.53
C LYS A 77 2.06 11.99 -12.95
N TYR A 78 1.94 11.92 -11.63
CA TYR A 78 1.41 10.75 -10.97
C TYR A 78 -0.01 11.02 -10.49
N VAL A 79 -0.89 10.03 -10.72
CA VAL A 79 -2.19 9.99 -10.07
C VAL A 79 -2.00 9.27 -8.75
N PRO A 80 -2.24 9.93 -7.61
CA PRO A 80 -2.01 9.32 -6.30
C PRO A 80 -2.85 8.06 -6.11
N LEU A 81 -2.33 7.14 -5.31
CA LEU A 81 -3.07 5.94 -4.95
C LEU A 81 -4.22 6.29 -4.01
N GLN A 82 -5.26 5.46 -4.04
CA GLN A 82 -6.34 5.55 -3.06
C GLN A 82 -5.86 5.12 -1.68
N ALA A 83 -4.97 4.11 -1.65
CA ALA A 83 -4.41 3.63 -0.39
C ALA A 83 -3.48 4.68 0.22
N LYS A 84 -3.59 4.85 1.53
CA LYS A 84 -2.75 5.78 2.29
C LYS A 84 -2.14 5.07 3.49
N GLU A 85 -1.03 5.62 3.95
CA GLU A 85 -0.37 5.08 5.14
C GLU A 85 -1.33 5.07 6.32
N GLY A 86 -1.36 3.93 7.02
CA GLY A 86 -2.26 3.73 8.15
C GLY A 86 -3.57 3.06 7.80
N ASP A 87 -3.93 2.96 6.53
CA ASP A 87 -5.14 2.25 6.13
C ASP A 87 -5.03 0.76 6.44
N LEU A 88 -6.15 0.15 6.81
CA LEU A 88 -6.25 -1.30 6.87
C LEU A 88 -6.73 -1.78 5.51
N ALA A 89 -5.93 -2.60 4.86
CA ALA A 89 -6.22 -3.06 3.51
C ALA A 89 -6.57 -4.54 3.48
N ILE A 90 -7.56 -4.89 2.67
CA ILE A 90 -7.84 -6.28 2.32
C ILE A 90 -7.33 -6.48 0.91
N PHE A 91 -6.49 -7.48 0.71
CA PHE A 91 -5.82 -7.66 -0.57
C PHE A 91 -5.68 -9.13 -0.94
N LEU A 92 -5.47 -9.37 -2.23
CA LEU A 92 -5.27 -10.73 -2.76
C LEU A 92 -3.81 -11.12 -2.66
N LEU A 93 -3.54 -12.29 -2.08
CA LEU A 93 -2.17 -12.79 -2.00
C LEU A 93 -1.57 -13.08 -3.36
N SER A 94 -2.40 -13.42 -4.33
CA SER A 94 -1.91 -13.73 -5.68
C SER A 94 -1.19 -12.56 -6.34
N GLY A 95 -1.53 -11.34 -5.94
CA GLY A 95 -0.86 -10.14 -6.46
C GLY A 95 0.24 -9.62 -5.56
N ALA A 96 0.48 -10.27 -4.44
CA ALA A 96 1.41 -9.78 -3.43
C ALA A 96 2.79 -10.43 -3.54
N THR A 97 3.83 -9.66 -3.27
CA THR A 97 5.19 -10.16 -3.21
C THR A 97 5.69 -10.07 -1.78
N GLU A 98 6.05 -11.22 -1.22
CA GLU A 98 6.56 -11.28 0.14
C GLU A 98 8.00 -10.80 0.18
N VAL A 99 8.30 -9.94 1.15
CA VAL A 99 9.66 -9.48 1.38
C VAL A 99 9.97 -9.53 2.87
N LEU A 100 11.24 -9.73 3.19
CA LEU A 100 11.72 -9.67 4.55
C LEU A 100 12.53 -8.40 4.73
N TYR A 101 12.25 -7.68 5.78
CA TYR A 101 12.99 -6.47 6.11
C TYR A 101 13.25 -6.45 7.61
N GLU A 102 14.52 -6.40 7.96
CA GLU A 102 14.96 -6.46 9.36
C GLU A 102 14.33 -7.63 10.13
N GLY A 103 14.26 -8.78 9.47
CA GLY A 103 13.76 -10.01 10.08
C GLY A 103 12.24 -10.14 10.13
N GLU A 104 11.51 -9.15 9.69
CA GLU A 104 10.05 -9.19 9.67
C GLU A 104 9.53 -9.30 8.24
N LYS A 105 8.34 -9.91 8.12
CA LYS A 105 7.71 -10.17 6.83
C LYS A 105 6.76 -9.05 6.47
N TYR A 106 6.87 -8.60 5.23
CA TYR A 106 5.97 -7.60 4.65
C TYR A 106 5.55 -8.05 3.27
N TYR A 107 4.53 -7.39 2.73
CA TYR A 107 4.08 -7.67 1.38
C TYR A 107 4.08 -6.40 0.56
N ILE A 108 4.56 -6.51 -0.67
CA ILE A 108 4.46 -5.45 -1.65
C ILE A 108 3.28 -5.81 -2.55
N VAL A 109 2.31 -4.92 -2.61
CA VAL A 109 1.03 -5.21 -3.26
C VAL A 109 0.68 -4.07 -4.21
N PRO A 110 0.39 -4.37 -5.48
CA PRO A 110 -0.13 -3.32 -6.36
C PRO A 110 -1.53 -2.93 -5.93
N GLN A 111 -1.89 -1.67 -6.12
CA GLN A 111 -3.22 -1.21 -5.71
C GLN A 111 -4.34 -2.02 -6.37
N SER A 112 -4.11 -2.53 -7.58
CA SER A 112 -5.09 -3.35 -8.27
C SER A 112 -5.44 -4.64 -7.54
N ALA A 113 -4.58 -5.11 -6.63
CA ALA A 113 -4.84 -6.30 -5.83
C ALA A 113 -5.52 -5.99 -4.50
N ILE A 114 -5.69 -4.72 -4.18
CA ILE A 114 -6.39 -4.29 -2.97
C ILE A 114 -7.88 -4.26 -3.25
N LEU A 115 -8.64 -4.96 -2.43
CA LEU A 115 -10.09 -5.06 -2.61
C LEU A 115 -10.83 -3.98 -1.85
N MET A 116 -10.35 -3.63 -0.66
CA MET A 116 -11.03 -2.67 0.19
C MET A 116 -10.05 -2.06 1.17
N LEU A 117 -10.31 -0.82 1.52
CA LEU A 117 -9.55 -0.11 2.54
C LEU A 117 -10.51 0.34 3.63
N GLU A 118 -10.03 0.29 4.86
CA GLU A 118 -10.73 0.91 5.96
C GLU A 118 -9.83 1.98 6.56
N ARG A 119 -10.39 3.14 6.73
CA ARG A 119 -9.66 4.31 7.24
C ARG A 119 -10.47 4.95 8.35
N GLU A 120 -9.77 5.33 9.40
CA GLU A 120 -10.40 6.06 10.48
C GLU A 120 -10.80 7.45 9.97
N GLU A 121 -12.05 7.83 10.21
CA GLU A 121 -12.51 9.15 9.78
C GLU A 121 -11.84 10.23 10.62
N THR A 122 -11.20 11.14 9.92
CA THR A 122 -10.73 12.37 10.55
C THR A 122 -11.73 13.47 10.22
N ILE A 123 -12.33 13.98 11.24
CA ILE A 123 -13.27 15.11 11.09
C ILE A 123 -12.50 16.40 11.21
#